data_62495f0ba56bba6d8bc6f898dde7ea3e
#
_entry.id   62495f0ba56bba6d8bc6f898dde7ea3e
#
_cell.length_a   1.000
_cell.length_b   1.000
_cell.length_c   1.000
_cell.angle_alpha   90.00
_cell.angle_beta   90.00
_cell.angle_gamma   90.00
#
_symmetry.space_group_name_H-M   'P 1'
#
loop_
_entity.id
_entity.type
_entity.pdbx_description
1 polymer ?
#
loop_
_entity_poly.entity_id
_entity_poly.type
_entity_poly.pdbx_seq_one_letter_code
_entity_poly.pdbx_strand_id
1 'polypeptide(L)'
;MPEMDGYTATEEIRKLEKSKNSPHVPILAMTAHALKGDREKCLQVGMDDYITKPIDVKTISQALDQWLENKAIVTEAEAAATATCEAPPATDEVKDKMVDLERLHEIFGDDTPAIKEFLNSFVEATSELLTDIGKVIAARDIKVAKDQFHKIKGSSGNSGVTPMHQLSIKAEECVLAGDWEAVEDYYIKLQDTFKQLQSYLAQNNLV
;
A
#
# COMPACT_ATOMS: atom_id res chain seq x y z
N MET A 1 9.46 -7.25 6.61
CA MET A 1 9.47 -7.44 8.07
C MET A 1 10.77 -8.13 8.41
N PRO A 2 11.52 -7.70 9.43
CA PRO A 2 12.92 -8.13 9.60
C PRO A 2 13.10 -9.57 10.09
N GLU A 3 12.11 -10.16 10.77
CA GLU A 3 12.26 -11.50 11.36
C GLU A 3 11.35 -12.56 10.72
N MET A 4 10.16 -12.19 10.26
CA MET A 4 9.18 -13.10 9.66
C MET A 4 8.37 -12.36 8.59
N ASP A 5 8.24 -12.94 7.41
CA ASP A 5 7.36 -12.41 6.36
C ASP A 5 5.92 -12.92 6.49
N GLY A 6 4.99 -12.34 5.72
CA GLY A 6 3.58 -12.70 5.81
C GLY A 6 3.27 -14.14 5.39
N TYR A 7 4.06 -14.72 4.50
CA TYR A 7 3.88 -16.11 4.07
C TYR A 7 4.28 -17.07 5.19
N THR A 8 5.46 -16.87 5.77
CA THR A 8 5.94 -17.66 6.91
C THR A 8 4.99 -17.53 8.12
N ALA A 9 4.51 -16.31 8.42
CA ALA A 9 3.54 -16.09 9.48
C ALA A 9 2.24 -16.89 9.26
N THR A 10 1.74 -16.90 8.02
CA THR A 10 0.53 -17.66 7.66
C THR A 10 0.73 -19.17 7.87
N GLU A 11 1.85 -19.71 7.39
CA GLU A 11 2.15 -21.14 7.60
C GLU A 11 2.19 -21.52 9.07
N GLU A 12 2.82 -20.71 9.90
CA GLU A 12 2.89 -20.96 11.35
C GLU A 12 1.51 -20.86 12.01
N ILE A 13 0.66 -19.89 11.61
CA ILE A 13 -0.72 -19.81 12.10
C ILE A 13 -1.51 -21.06 11.71
N ARG A 14 -1.42 -21.51 10.46
CA ARG A 14 -2.12 -22.72 9.99
C ARG A 14 -1.64 -24.00 10.72
N LYS A 15 -0.34 -24.09 11.03
CA LYS A 15 0.19 -25.19 11.87
C LYS A 15 -0.37 -25.13 13.29
N LEU A 16 -0.44 -23.93 13.88
CA LEU A 16 -0.99 -23.75 15.23
C LEU A 16 -2.49 -24.10 15.29
N GLU A 17 -3.29 -23.67 14.32
CA GLU A 17 -4.71 -24.02 14.22
C GLU A 17 -4.92 -25.53 14.21
N LYS A 18 -4.15 -26.24 13.36
CA LYS A 18 -4.21 -27.72 13.29
C LYS A 18 -3.79 -28.38 14.59
N SER A 19 -2.69 -27.90 15.22
CA SER A 19 -2.14 -28.52 16.45
C SER A 19 -3.03 -28.32 17.67
N LYS A 20 -3.72 -27.17 17.74
CA LYS A 20 -4.60 -26.81 18.87
C LYS A 20 -6.07 -27.09 18.60
N ASN A 21 -6.41 -27.65 17.44
CA ASN A 21 -7.78 -27.83 16.97
C ASN A 21 -8.61 -26.53 17.12
N SER A 22 -7.97 -25.39 16.81
CA SER A 22 -8.57 -24.05 16.88
C SER A 22 -9.39 -23.77 15.61
N PRO A 23 -10.44 -22.94 15.70
CA PRO A 23 -11.20 -22.55 14.53
C PRO A 23 -10.30 -21.82 13.53
N HIS A 24 -10.59 -21.97 12.24
CA HIS A 24 -9.91 -21.27 11.16
C HIS A 24 -10.09 -19.76 11.27
N VAL A 25 -8.99 -19.01 11.27
CA VAL A 25 -8.98 -17.55 11.31
C VAL A 25 -8.74 -17.02 9.90
N PRO A 26 -9.64 -16.20 9.33
CA PRO A 26 -9.42 -15.60 8.02
C PRO A 26 -8.12 -14.78 8.00
N ILE A 27 -7.26 -15.03 7.00
CA ILE A 27 -6.01 -14.30 6.78
C ILE A 27 -6.05 -13.68 5.40
N LEU A 28 -6.06 -12.35 5.35
CA LEU A 28 -6.09 -11.58 4.11
C LEU A 28 -4.71 -10.94 3.86
N ALA A 29 -4.13 -11.18 2.68
CA ALA A 29 -2.88 -10.56 2.28
C ALA A 29 -3.08 -9.11 1.88
N MET A 30 -2.21 -8.21 2.33
CA MET A 30 -2.15 -6.83 1.85
C MET A 30 -0.96 -6.66 0.90
N THR A 31 -1.19 -6.70 -0.42
CA THR A 31 -0.14 -6.71 -1.43
C THR A 31 -0.07 -5.42 -2.25
N ALA A 32 1.14 -5.04 -2.67
CA ALA A 32 1.34 -3.92 -3.59
C ALA A 32 1.11 -4.30 -5.07
N HIS A 33 0.97 -5.59 -5.39
CA HIS A 33 0.84 -6.08 -6.76
C HIS A 33 -0.37 -7.01 -6.91
N ALA A 34 -1.20 -6.75 -7.93
CA ALA A 34 -2.36 -7.55 -8.30
C ALA A 34 -2.04 -8.58 -9.41
N LEU A 35 -0.77 -8.99 -9.55
CA LEU A 35 -0.40 -9.95 -10.59
C LEU A 35 -0.97 -11.33 -10.27
N LYS A 36 -1.50 -12.02 -11.30
CA LYS A 36 -2.12 -13.35 -11.15
C LYS A 36 -1.27 -14.36 -10.38
N GLY A 37 0.07 -14.30 -10.48
CA GLY A 37 0.99 -15.19 -9.77
C GLY A 37 1.08 -14.93 -8.26
N ASP A 38 0.83 -13.73 -7.78
CA ASP A 38 0.93 -13.41 -6.34
C ASP A 38 -0.33 -13.85 -5.58
N ARG A 39 -1.51 -13.77 -6.22
CA ARG A 39 -2.75 -14.35 -5.67
C ARG A 39 -2.61 -15.85 -5.43
N GLU A 40 -2.11 -16.57 -6.43
CA GLU A 40 -1.92 -18.02 -6.32
C GLU A 40 -0.96 -18.40 -5.20
N LYS A 41 0.12 -17.65 -5.02
CA LYS A 41 1.06 -17.85 -3.91
C LYS A 41 0.42 -17.62 -2.54
N CYS A 42 -0.37 -16.55 -2.38
CA CYS A 42 -1.09 -16.27 -1.14
C CYS A 42 -2.03 -17.44 -0.77
N LEU A 43 -2.82 -17.91 -1.72
CA LEU A 43 -3.74 -19.03 -1.53
C LEU A 43 -3.00 -20.35 -1.23
N GLN A 44 -1.89 -20.65 -1.92
CA GLN A 44 -1.08 -21.86 -1.70
C GLN A 44 -0.50 -21.93 -0.28
N VAL A 45 -0.14 -20.79 0.31
CA VAL A 45 0.40 -20.72 1.67
C VAL A 45 -0.71 -20.82 2.74
N GLY A 46 -1.99 -20.73 2.31
CA GLY A 46 -3.14 -20.84 3.19
C GLY A 46 -3.74 -19.51 3.63
N MET A 47 -3.48 -18.42 2.92
CA MET A 47 -4.25 -17.18 3.05
C MET A 47 -5.63 -17.37 2.38
N ASP A 48 -6.64 -16.67 2.86
CA ASP A 48 -8.01 -16.84 2.39
C ASP A 48 -8.35 -15.84 1.28
N ASP A 49 -7.76 -14.65 1.31
CA ASP A 49 -7.99 -13.62 0.30
C ASP A 49 -6.84 -12.60 0.27
N TYR A 50 -6.96 -11.59 -0.59
CA TYR A 50 -5.97 -10.52 -0.69
C TYR A 50 -6.63 -9.17 -0.96
N ILE A 51 -5.98 -8.10 -0.46
CA ILE A 51 -6.35 -6.71 -0.71
C ILE A 51 -5.15 -6.01 -1.34
N THR A 52 -5.37 -5.31 -2.46
CA THR A 52 -4.31 -4.56 -3.15
C THR A 52 -4.11 -3.18 -2.53
N LYS A 53 -2.86 -2.77 -2.42
CA LYS A 53 -2.51 -1.39 -2.05
C LYS A 53 -2.58 -0.49 -3.30
N PRO A 54 -3.05 0.77 -3.18
CA PRO A 54 -3.43 1.45 -1.96
C PRO A 54 -4.75 0.94 -1.39
N ILE A 55 -4.84 0.87 -0.06
CA ILE A 55 -6.00 0.33 0.65
C ILE A 55 -7.01 1.46 0.84
N ASP A 56 -8.25 1.23 0.43
CA ASP A 56 -9.37 2.12 0.72
C ASP A 56 -10.33 1.51 1.75
N VAL A 57 -11.10 2.38 2.42
CA VAL A 57 -12.02 1.98 3.48
C VAL A 57 -13.13 1.09 2.95
N LYS A 58 -13.61 1.34 1.73
CA LYS A 58 -14.68 0.55 1.11
C LYS A 58 -14.24 -0.89 0.87
N THR A 59 -13.02 -1.07 0.33
CA THR A 59 -12.44 -2.41 0.10
C THR A 59 -12.25 -3.17 1.41
N ILE A 60 -11.79 -2.50 2.48
CA ILE A 60 -11.68 -3.13 3.81
C ILE A 60 -13.06 -3.52 4.33
N SER A 61 -14.04 -2.60 4.29
CA SER A 61 -15.40 -2.87 4.77
C SER A 61 -16.02 -4.05 4.04
N GLN A 62 -15.93 -4.10 2.72
CA GLN A 62 -16.43 -5.21 1.91
C GLN A 62 -15.75 -6.54 2.27
N ALA A 63 -14.43 -6.53 2.44
CA ALA A 63 -13.70 -7.73 2.86
C ALA A 63 -14.12 -8.18 4.27
N LEU A 64 -14.29 -7.24 5.22
CA LEU A 64 -14.76 -7.55 6.57
C LEU A 64 -16.19 -8.10 6.56
N ASP A 65 -17.10 -7.49 5.83
CA ASP A 65 -18.48 -7.95 5.69
C ASP A 65 -18.51 -9.38 5.13
N GLN A 66 -17.76 -9.63 4.05
CA GLN A 66 -17.66 -10.95 3.43
C GLN A 66 -17.15 -12.04 4.41
N TRP A 67 -16.12 -11.71 5.19
CA TRP A 67 -15.47 -12.70 6.06
C TRP A 67 -16.05 -12.79 7.47
N LEU A 68 -16.77 -11.75 7.95
CA LEU A 68 -17.48 -11.76 9.24
C LEU A 68 -18.90 -12.31 9.12
N GLU A 69 -19.63 -12.03 8.04
CA GLU A 69 -20.96 -12.56 7.80
C GLU A 69 -20.95 -14.08 7.51
N ASN A 70 -19.92 -14.57 6.82
CA ASN A 70 -19.73 -16.01 6.57
C ASN A 70 -19.46 -16.85 7.83
N LYS A 71 -19.30 -16.25 8.99
CA LYS A 71 -19.21 -17.00 10.27
C LYS A 71 -20.56 -17.58 10.73
N ALA A 72 -21.68 -17.21 10.10
CA ALA A 72 -23.01 -17.66 10.47
C ALA A 72 -23.52 -18.87 9.67
N ILE A 73 -22.84 -19.27 8.58
CA ILE A 73 -23.30 -20.37 7.71
C ILE A 73 -22.11 -21.25 7.29
N VAL A 74 -21.70 -22.18 8.15
CA VAL A 74 -20.97 -23.36 7.70
C VAL A 74 -21.90 -24.58 7.85
N THR A 75 -22.74 -24.75 6.86
CA THR A 75 -23.26 -26.05 6.45
C THR A 75 -23.13 -26.11 4.93
N GLU A 76 -22.32 -27.07 4.52
CA GLU A 76 -22.22 -27.71 3.20
C GLU A 76 -23.04 -27.05 2.05
N ALA A 77 -22.34 -26.44 1.08
CA ALA A 77 -22.61 -26.63 -0.35
C ALA A 77 -21.60 -25.83 -1.23
N GLU A 78 -20.79 -26.58 -1.93
CA GLU A 78 -20.33 -26.40 -3.32
C GLU A 78 -19.71 -25.08 -3.79
N ALA A 79 -18.46 -25.28 -4.24
CA ALA A 79 -17.75 -24.53 -5.25
C ALA A 79 -18.66 -24.03 -6.40
N ALA A 80 -18.75 -22.72 -6.55
CA ALA A 80 -18.77 -21.98 -7.81
C ALA A 80 -19.35 -20.56 -7.62
N ALA A 81 -18.50 -19.58 -7.41
CA ALA A 81 -18.77 -18.23 -7.88
C ALA A 81 -17.43 -17.55 -8.15
N THR A 82 -17.04 -17.55 -9.39
CA THR A 82 -16.04 -16.63 -9.94
C THR A 82 -16.58 -15.21 -9.81
N ALA A 83 -16.32 -14.56 -8.68
CA ALA A 83 -16.42 -13.12 -8.61
C ALA A 83 -15.15 -12.54 -9.24
N THR A 84 -15.26 -12.14 -10.49
CA THR A 84 -14.31 -11.25 -11.14
C THR A 84 -14.36 -9.91 -10.41
N CYS A 85 -13.47 -9.73 -9.44
CA CYS A 85 -13.11 -8.39 -8.99
C CYS A 85 -12.32 -7.77 -10.15
N GLU A 86 -13.02 -7.10 -11.05
CA GLU A 86 -12.41 -6.11 -11.92
C GLU A 86 -11.79 -5.05 -11.02
N ALA A 87 -10.50 -4.82 -11.19
CA ALA A 87 -9.85 -3.64 -10.65
C ALA A 87 -10.70 -2.43 -11.07
N PRO A 88 -11.00 -1.48 -10.17
CA PRO A 88 -11.70 -0.28 -10.57
C PRO A 88 -10.90 0.34 -11.73
N PRO A 89 -11.55 0.76 -12.82
CA PRO A 89 -10.86 1.35 -13.95
C PRO A 89 -10.05 2.52 -13.41
N ALA A 90 -8.76 2.54 -13.73
CA ALA A 90 -7.94 3.73 -13.54
C ALA A 90 -8.62 4.83 -14.38
N THR A 91 -9.44 5.63 -13.74
CA THR A 91 -10.06 6.78 -14.40
C THR A 91 -8.94 7.74 -14.75
N ASP A 92 -8.75 7.94 -16.05
CA ASP A 92 -7.73 8.83 -16.63
C ASP A 92 -7.85 10.31 -16.20
N GLU A 93 -8.80 10.65 -15.34
CA GLU A 93 -9.06 12.02 -14.88
C GLU A 93 -8.25 12.46 -13.64
N VAL A 94 -7.45 11.57 -13.01
CA VAL A 94 -6.67 11.88 -11.78
C VAL A 94 -5.28 12.45 -12.10
N LYS A 95 -4.94 12.69 -13.36
CA LYS A 95 -3.55 13.02 -13.78
C LYS A 95 -3.02 14.38 -13.35
N ASP A 96 -3.85 15.29 -12.81
CA ASP A 96 -3.42 16.66 -12.50
C ASP A 96 -3.62 17.11 -11.03
N LYS A 97 -4.16 16.27 -10.15
CA LYS A 97 -4.35 16.63 -8.74
C LYS A 97 -3.11 16.26 -7.91
N MET A 98 -2.49 17.24 -7.24
CA MET A 98 -1.34 17.01 -6.34
C MET A 98 -1.73 16.11 -5.17
N VAL A 99 -2.92 16.32 -4.59
CA VAL A 99 -3.50 15.53 -3.51
C VAL A 99 -4.94 15.18 -3.85
N ASP A 100 -5.30 13.94 -3.64
CA ASP A 100 -6.68 13.46 -3.76
C ASP A 100 -7.45 13.76 -2.46
N LEU A 101 -7.99 14.98 -2.38
CA LEU A 101 -8.76 15.41 -1.23
C LEU A 101 -10.09 14.67 -1.09
N GLU A 102 -10.71 14.23 -2.19
CA GLU A 102 -11.95 13.45 -2.16
C GLU A 102 -11.75 12.17 -1.36
N ARG A 103 -10.65 11.47 -1.61
CA ARG A 103 -10.25 10.28 -0.86
C ARG A 103 -10.02 10.59 0.62
N LEU A 104 -9.38 11.70 0.96
CA LEU A 104 -9.18 12.08 2.35
C LEU A 104 -10.50 12.38 3.06
N HIS A 105 -11.44 13.04 2.37
CA HIS A 105 -12.80 13.24 2.89
C HIS A 105 -13.58 11.92 3.04
N GLU A 106 -13.37 10.93 2.17
CA GLU A 106 -13.98 9.60 2.35
C GLU A 106 -13.46 8.89 3.63
N ILE A 107 -12.21 9.13 4.02
CA ILE A 107 -11.58 8.50 5.20
C ILE A 107 -11.91 9.25 6.49
N PHE A 108 -11.78 10.57 6.48
CA PHE A 108 -11.88 11.43 7.67
C PHE A 108 -13.22 12.17 7.78
N GLY A 109 -14.10 12.02 6.77
CA GLY A 109 -15.30 12.86 6.67
C GLY A 109 -14.94 14.33 6.46
N ASP A 110 -15.76 15.22 7.01
CA ASP A 110 -15.52 16.68 6.95
C ASP A 110 -14.62 17.20 8.09
N ASP A 111 -13.87 16.30 8.76
CA ASP A 111 -12.95 16.68 9.83
C ASP A 111 -11.66 17.28 9.25
N THR A 112 -11.74 18.56 8.87
CA THR A 112 -10.61 19.30 8.35
C THR A 112 -9.37 19.32 9.27
N PRO A 113 -9.50 19.47 10.60
CA PRO A 113 -8.39 19.31 11.54
C PRO A 113 -7.68 17.97 11.43
N ALA A 114 -8.41 16.86 11.39
CA ALA A 114 -7.83 15.52 11.26
C ALA A 114 -7.09 15.33 9.92
N ILE A 115 -7.65 15.84 8.82
CA ILE A 115 -6.97 15.85 7.51
C ILE A 115 -5.65 16.62 7.57
N LYS A 116 -5.62 17.78 8.22
CA LYS A 116 -4.40 18.58 8.37
C LYS A 116 -3.35 17.87 9.21
N GLU A 117 -3.72 17.31 10.34
CA GLU A 117 -2.81 16.56 11.21
C GLU A 117 -2.20 15.36 10.47
N PHE A 118 -3.03 14.66 9.70
CA PHE A 118 -2.59 13.53 8.87
C PHE A 118 -1.61 13.97 7.79
N LEU A 119 -1.90 15.05 7.05
CA LEU A 119 -1.00 15.57 6.01
C LEU A 119 0.29 16.14 6.58
N ASN A 120 0.27 16.79 7.75
CA ASN A 120 1.47 17.23 8.45
C ASN A 120 2.36 16.04 8.84
N SER A 121 1.78 15.00 9.43
CA SER A 121 2.51 13.77 9.77
C SER A 121 3.12 13.11 8.53
N PHE A 122 2.40 13.12 7.40
CA PHE A 122 2.93 12.62 6.12
C PHE A 122 4.13 13.44 5.64
N VAL A 123 4.06 14.78 5.70
CA VAL A 123 5.14 15.68 5.29
C VAL A 123 6.39 15.47 6.14
N GLU A 124 6.24 15.39 7.46
CA GLU A 124 7.36 15.15 8.39
C GLU A 124 8.04 13.80 8.10
N ALA A 125 7.27 12.72 8.08
CA ALA A 125 7.80 11.38 7.82
C ALA A 125 8.45 11.26 6.42
N THR A 126 7.88 11.91 5.41
CA THR A 126 8.44 11.90 4.05
C THR A 126 9.74 12.69 3.96
N SER A 127 9.88 13.79 4.70
CA SER A 127 11.12 14.58 4.75
C SER A 127 12.29 13.75 5.29
N GLU A 128 12.06 12.99 6.37
CA GLU A 128 13.06 12.07 6.94
C GLU A 128 13.42 10.96 5.95
N LEU A 129 12.41 10.32 5.34
CA LEU A 129 12.61 9.25 4.35
C LEU A 129 13.42 9.72 3.14
N LEU A 130 13.14 10.90 2.59
CA LEU A 130 13.89 11.45 1.46
C LEU A 130 15.35 11.70 1.84
N THR A 131 15.61 12.18 3.06
CA THR A 131 16.98 12.37 3.56
C THR A 131 17.74 11.04 3.64
N ASP A 132 17.09 10.00 4.14
CA ASP A 132 17.71 8.68 4.26
C ASP A 132 17.92 8.01 2.90
N ILE A 133 16.99 8.17 1.95
CA ILE A 133 17.15 7.67 0.58
C ILE A 133 18.40 8.25 -0.08
N GLY A 134 18.69 9.55 0.09
CA GLY A 134 19.91 10.15 -0.45
C GLY A 134 21.19 9.46 0.02
N LYS A 135 21.24 9.05 1.30
CA LYS A 135 22.37 8.28 1.86
C LYS A 135 22.47 6.87 1.27
N VAL A 136 21.31 6.22 1.09
CA VAL A 136 21.22 4.85 0.58
C VAL A 136 21.60 4.77 -0.89
N ILE A 137 21.20 5.74 -1.70
CA ILE A 137 21.58 5.85 -3.12
C ILE A 137 23.11 5.96 -3.22
N ALA A 138 23.74 6.80 -2.41
CA ALA A 138 25.20 6.96 -2.39
C ALA A 138 25.92 5.64 -2.02
N ALA A 139 25.31 4.81 -1.17
CA ALA A 139 25.85 3.49 -0.79
C ALA A 139 25.54 2.39 -1.82
N ARG A 140 24.63 2.63 -2.77
CA ARG A 140 24.16 1.67 -3.78
C ARG A 140 23.69 0.32 -3.21
N ASP A 141 23.05 0.37 -2.04
CA ASP A 141 22.46 -0.81 -1.39
C ASP A 141 21.06 -1.06 -1.93
N ILE A 142 20.93 -2.06 -2.82
CA ILE A 142 19.67 -2.41 -3.49
C ILE A 142 18.59 -2.77 -2.48
N LYS A 143 18.92 -3.56 -1.44
CA LYS A 143 17.93 -4.03 -0.47
C LYS A 143 17.35 -2.87 0.34
N VAL A 144 18.23 -2.03 0.86
CA VAL A 144 17.82 -0.88 1.68
C VAL A 144 17.10 0.16 0.81
N ALA A 145 17.60 0.44 -0.41
CA ALA A 145 16.97 1.37 -1.34
C ALA A 145 15.55 0.92 -1.71
N LYS A 146 15.36 -0.37 -2.06
CA LYS A 146 14.06 -0.94 -2.32
C LYS A 146 13.09 -0.73 -1.15
N ASP A 147 13.52 -1.03 0.08
CA ASP A 147 12.68 -0.90 1.26
C ASP A 147 12.29 0.56 1.51
N GLN A 148 13.19 1.51 1.28
CA GLN A 148 12.90 2.94 1.45
C GLN A 148 11.93 3.48 0.38
N PHE A 149 12.15 3.16 -0.91
CA PHE A 149 11.21 3.55 -1.96
C PHE A 149 9.85 2.88 -1.79
N HIS A 150 9.80 1.65 -1.31
CA HIS A 150 8.56 0.96 -0.97
C HIS A 150 7.78 1.68 0.15
N LYS A 151 8.46 2.23 1.15
CA LYS A 151 7.81 3.04 2.21
C LYS A 151 7.19 4.31 1.64
N ILE A 152 7.92 5.08 0.80
CA ILE A 152 7.34 6.28 0.15
C ILE A 152 6.17 5.91 -0.74
N LYS A 153 6.29 4.83 -1.54
CA LYS A 153 5.19 4.33 -2.38
C LYS A 153 3.93 4.06 -1.55
N GLY A 154 4.09 3.35 -0.43
CA GLY A 154 2.98 3.03 0.46
C GLY A 154 2.37 4.27 1.12
N SER A 155 3.19 5.13 1.70
CA SER A 155 2.72 6.33 2.40
C SER A 155 2.05 7.34 1.45
N SER A 156 2.67 7.63 0.29
CA SER A 156 2.09 8.55 -0.70
C SER A 156 0.80 8.02 -1.32
N GLY A 157 0.71 6.71 -1.57
CA GLY A 157 -0.53 6.07 -2.03
C GLY A 157 -1.66 6.18 -1.00
N ASN A 158 -1.36 5.95 0.28
CA ASN A 158 -2.35 6.07 1.35
C ASN A 158 -2.79 7.52 1.60
N SER A 159 -1.87 8.47 1.43
CA SER A 159 -2.15 9.90 1.61
C SER A 159 -2.75 10.60 0.38
N GLY A 160 -3.04 9.84 -0.69
CA GLY A 160 -3.62 10.39 -1.91
C GLY A 160 -2.66 11.29 -2.70
N VAL A 161 -1.35 11.25 -2.43
CA VAL A 161 -0.34 12.05 -3.14
C VAL A 161 0.11 11.31 -4.39
N THR A 162 -0.75 11.32 -5.40
CA THR A 162 -0.61 10.52 -6.64
C THR A 162 0.73 10.72 -7.37
N PRO A 163 1.25 11.96 -7.56
CA PRO A 163 2.51 12.12 -8.28
C PRO A 163 3.69 11.46 -7.58
N MET A 164 3.80 11.59 -6.26
CA MET A 164 4.86 10.94 -5.49
C MET A 164 4.73 9.40 -5.50
N HIS A 165 3.51 8.90 -5.44
CA HIS A 165 3.24 7.45 -5.53
C HIS A 165 3.77 6.87 -6.86
N GLN A 166 3.43 7.51 -8.00
CA GLN A 166 3.88 7.06 -9.32
C GLN A 166 5.41 7.12 -9.48
N LEU A 167 6.05 8.19 -9.02
CA LEU A 167 7.51 8.31 -9.06
C LEU A 167 8.20 7.25 -8.21
N SER A 168 7.63 6.93 -7.06
CA SER A 168 8.19 5.90 -6.16
C SER A 168 8.10 4.49 -6.75
N ILE A 169 7.03 4.17 -7.50
CA ILE A 169 6.92 2.90 -8.24
C ILE A 169 8.07 2.79 -9.24
N LYS A 170 8.29 3.84 -10.05
CA LYS A 170 9.35 3.85 -11.06
C LYS A 170 10.74 3.76 -10.45
N ALA A 171 10.99 4.48 -9.36
CA ALA A 171 12.24 4.40 -8.64
C ALA A 171 12.50 2.99 -8.08
N GLU A 172 11.49 2.33 -7.50
CA GLU A 172 11.59 0.95 -7.00
C GLU A 172 11.93 -0.03 -8.14
N GLU A 173 11.31 0.12 -9.32
CA GLU A 173 11.61 -0.67 -10.52
C GLU A 173 13.07 -0.49 -10.97
N CYS A 174 13.59 0.75 -11.00
CA CYS A 174 14.96 1.05 -11.36
C CYS A 174 15.97 0.48 -10.34
N VAL A 175 15.67 0.55 -9.04
CA VAL A 175 16.49 -0.09 -7.99
C VAL A 175 16.62 -1.59 -8.23
N LEU A 176 15.52 -2.28 -8.55
CA LEU A 176 15.52 -3.71 -8.82
C LEU A 176 16.30 -4.08 -10.10
N ALA A 177 16.31 -3.17 -11.09
CA ALA A 177 17.11 -3.32 -12.32
C ALA A 177 18.59 -2.98 -12.11
N GLY A 178 18.97 -2.37 -10.98
CA GLY A 178 20.33 -1.90 -10.71
C GLY A 178 20.72 -0.64 -11.50
N ASP A 179 19.75 0.05 -12.07
CA ASP A 179 19.96 1.28 -12.85
C ASP A 179 20.01 2.51 -11.92
N TRP A 180 21.20 2.73 -11.37
CA TRP A 180 21.40 3.80 -10.37
C TRP A 180 21.33 5.20 -10.96
N GLU A 181 21.60 5.39 -12.25
CA GLU A 181 21.43 6.67 -12.91
C GLU A 181 19.96 7.07 -12.96
N ALA A 182 19.10 6.16 -13.38
CA ALA A 182 17.67 6.36 -13.35
C ALA A 182 17.10 6.51 -11.91
N VAL A 183 17.66 5.79 -10.93
CA VAL A 183 17.27 5.95 -9.51
C VAL A 183 17.56 7.36 -9.01
N GLU A 184 18.74 7.92 -9.32
CA GLU A 184 19.12 9.29 -8.97
C GLU A 184 18.18 10.30 -9.62
N ASP A 185 17.83 10.12 -10.89
CA ASP A 185 16.87 10.96 -11.62
C ASP A 185 15.48 10.95 -10.97
N TYR A 186 14.97 9.77 -10.61
CA TYR A 186 13.66 9.67 -9.93
C TYR A 186 13.71 10.22 -8.52
N TYR A 187 14.81 10.10 -7.82
CA TYR A 187 14.99 10.71 -6.51
C TYR A 187 14.94 12.25 -6.57
N ILE A 188 15.61 12.87 -7.55
CA ILE A 188 15.53 14.32 -7.78
C ILE A 188 14.09 14.75 -8.07
N LYS A 189 13.39 14.02 -8.94
CA LYS A 189 11.98 14.30 -9.25
C LYS A 189 11.08 14.15 -8.01
N LEU A 190 11.33 13.17 -7.15
CA LEU A 190 10.62 13.01 -5.88
C LEU A 190 10.84 14.19 -4.94
N GLN A 191 12.08 14.67 -4.80
CA GLN A 191 12.40 15.85 -4.00
C GLN A 191 11.70 17.11 -4.51
N ASP A 192 11.69 17.33 -5.83
CA ASP A 192 11.04 18.49 -6.43
C ASP A 192 9.51 18.40 -6.30
N THR A 193 8.94 17.21 -6.50
CA THR A 193 7.50 16.98 -6.29
C THR A 193 7.12 17.19 -4.83
N PHE A 194 7.97 16.78 -3.89
CA PHE A 194 7.74 17.01 -2.46
C PHE A 194 7.74 18.50 -2.09
N LYS A 195 8.66 19.31 -2.66
CA LYS A 195 8.66 20.77 -2.48
C LYS A 195 7.39 21.42 -3.06
N GLN A 196 6.95 20.94 -4.24
CA GLN A 196 5.69 21.39 -4.84
C GLN A 196 4.48 21.04 -3.95
N LEU A 197 4.47 19.84 -3.38
CA LEU A 197 3.45 19.42 -2.43
C LEU A 197 3.40 20.34 -1.20
N GLN A 198 4.53 20.59 -0.57
CA GLN A 198 4.61 21.49 0.59
C GLN A 198 4.04 22.89 0.26
N SER A 199 4.41 23.43 -0.92
CA SER A 199 3.90 24.71 -1.40
C SER A 199 2.39 24.67 -1.64
N TYR A 200 1.88 23.59 -2.24
CA TYR A 200 0.46 23.38 -2.48
C TYR A 200 -0.34 23.30 -1.17
N LEU A 201 0.16 22.54 -0.19
CA LEU A 201 -0.52 22.38 1.10
C LEU A 201 -0.58 23.70 1.87
N ALA A 202 0.52 24.48 1.87
CA ALA A 202 0.56 25.80 2.49
C ALA A 202 -0.41 26.80 1.82
N GLN A 203 -0.46 26.84 0.48
CA GLN A 203 -1.35 27.72 -0.28
C GLN A 203 -2.83 27.40 -0.07
N ASN A 204 -3.16 26.13 0.16
CA ASN A 204 -4.53 25.66 0.40
C ASN A 204 -4.88 25.58 1.90
N ASN A 205 -4.01 26.08 2.77
CA ASN A 205 -4.20 26.06 4.22
C ASN A 205 -4.49 24.64 4.77
N LEU A 206 -3.76 23.63 4.25
CA LEU A 206 -3.88 22.22 4.61
C LEU A 206 -2.76 21.74 5.57
N VAL A 207 -1.81 22.59 5.86
CA VAL A 207 -0.73 22.43 6.84
C VAL A 207 -0.49 23.74 7.56
#